data_2c304c1bd16c5b6293e3e124dd25aac4
#
_entry.id   2c304c1bd16c5b6293e3e124dd25aac4
#
_cell.length_a   1.000
_cell.length_b   1.000
_cell.length_c   1.000
_cell.angle_alpha   90.00
_cell.angle_beta   90.00
_cell.angle_gamma   90.00
#
_symmetry.space_group_name_H-M   'P 1'
#
loop_
_entity.id
_entity.type
_entity.pdbx_description
1 polymer ?
#
loop_
_entity_poly.entity_id
_entity_poly.type
_entity_poly.pdbx_seq_one_letter_code
_entity_poly.pdbx_strand_id
1 'polypeptide(L)'
;MSVTITPLKPTRSELLRYVKFGIDLYKDNDCYVPPLVLDEIDTLSPKKNPAFDVCRAKSFMAYKDGRPAGRITAIINNVVNSRNKVKELRFGFVDFIDDDEVVDALFKTVEDWGRTQGMETIIGPLGFSDMDHEGMLIDGFDQIGTIATIYNYPYYAGHMERMGYTKDIDWVEYRIKIPESIPDKYARIAQIVKTKYNLRSVPLKSRKIVKERYGQALFKLINEAYSDLYGFSPLTDRQIDHYVDQYLGLIRLDCVSMIVDSNDDIVAVGISMPSLSKGLIKSRGKLFPTGWIHLLKALKGKSEVVDLLLVAVKPEYQNKGVNALIFN
;
A
#
# COMPACT_ATOMS: atom_id res chain seq x y z
N MET A 1 24.28 -3.85 -27.66
CA MET A 1 23.62 -4.65 -26.60
C MET A 1 22.12 -4.53 -26.87
N SER A 2 21.34 -5.63 -26.75
CA SER A 2 19.92 -5.55 -27.12
C SER A 2 19.03 -5.62 -25.88
N VAL A 3 18.14 -4.64 -25.74
CA VAL A 3 17.06 -4.68 -24.74
C VAL A 3 15.85 -5.37 -25.36
N THR A 4 15.26 -6.31 -24.64
CA THR A 4 14.06 -7.03 -25.06
C THR A 4 12.98 -6.91 -23.99
N ILE A 5 11.77 -6.51 -24.35
CA ILE A 5 10.62 -6.48 -23.46
C ILE A 5 9.73 -7.68 -23.71
N THR A 6 9.42 -8.41 -22.64
CA THR A 6 8.56 -9.59 -22.70
C THR A 6 7.30 -9.37 -21.87
N PRO A 7 6.10 -9.49 -22.45
CA PRO A 7 4.86 -9.49 -21.67
C PRO A 7 4.80 -10.73 -20.78
N LEU A 8 4.40 -10.51 -19.52
CA LEU A 8 4.29 -11.58 -18.53
C LEU A 8 2.98 -12.34 -18.71
N LYS A 9 3.05 -13.67 -18.67
CA LYS A 9 1.87 -14.51 -18.49
C LYS A 9 1.58 -14.60 -16.99
N PRO A 10 0.32 -14.45 -16.53
CA PRO A 10 0.01 -14.47 -15.09
C PRO A 10 0.00 -15.92 -14.54
N THR A 11 1.05 -16.69 -14.81
CA THR A 11 1.31 -17.99 -14.20
C THR A 11 2.13 -17.80 -12.93
N ARG A 12 1.98 -18.71 -11.95
CA ARG A 12 2.70 -18.61 -10.68
C ARG A 12 4.22 -18.52 -10.84
N SER A 13 4.79 -19.24 -11.80
CA SER A 13 6.24 -19.24 -12.06
C SER A 13 6.72 -17.90 -12.64
N GLU A 14 5.95 -17.31 -13.55
CA GLU A 14 6.29 -16.03 -14.15
C GLU A 14 6.10 -14.87 -13.15
N LEU A 15 4.99 -14.87 -12.38
CA LEU A 15 4.77 -13.92 -11.30
C LEU A 15 5.87 -14.00 -10.24
N LEU A 16 6.29 -15.22 -9.87
CA LEU A 16 7.40 -15.39 -8.93
C LEU A 16 8.70 -14.80 -9.47
N ARG A 17 9.01 -14.98 -10.77
CA ARG A 17 10.20 -14.39 -11.41
C ARG A 17 10.13 -12.87 -11.39
N TYR A 18 8.97 -12.31 -11.69
CA TYR A 18 8.68 -10.88 -11.67
C TYR A 18 8.88 -10.26 -10.28
N VAL A 19 8.27 -10.86 -9.26
CA VAL A 19 8.38 -10.41 -7.87
C VAL A 19 9.83 -10.54 -7.36
N LYS A 20 10.47 -11.65 -7.67
CA LYS A 20 11.87 -11.87 -7.25
C LYS A 20 12.84 -10.86 -7.86
N PHE A 21 12.62 -10.40 -9.09
CA PHE A 21 13.48 -9.39 -9.70
C PHE A 21 13.52 -8.11 -8.85
N GLY A 22 12.35 -7.57 -8.44
CA GLY A 22 12.30 -6.39 -7.58
C GLY A 22 13.01 -6.59 -6.25
N ILE A 23 12.80 -7.76 -5.60
CA ILE A 23 13.47 -8.07 -4.34
C ILE A 23 14.99 -8.24 -4.51
N ASP A 24 15.42 -8.89 -5.59
CA ASP A 24 16.83 -9.16 -5.84
C ASP A 24 17.61 -7.92 -6.29
N LEU A 25 16.94 -6.93 -6.89
CA LEU A 25 17.53 -5.63 -7.25
C LEU A 25 18.06 -4.89 -6.01
N TYR A 26 17.35 -4.97 -4.88
CA TYR A 26 17.72 -4.31 -3.63
C TYR A 26 18.39 -5.24 -2.60
N LYS A 27 18.90 -6.40 -3.03
CA LYS A 27 19.43 -7.45 -2.12
C LYS A 27 20.52 -6.99 -1.18
N ASP A 28 21.31 -6.01 -1.59
CA ASP A 28 22.46 -5.47 -0.86
C ASP A 28 22.13 -4.11 -0.19
N ASN A 29 20.84 -3.76 -0.08
CA ASN A 29 20.38 -2.53 0.54
C ASN A 29 19.68 -2.83 1.87
N ASP A 30 20.23 -2.30 2.97
CA ASP A 30 19.74 -2.55 4.33
C ASP A 30 18.47 -1.76 4.70
N CYS A 31 18.11 -0.75 3.91
CA CYS A 31 16.93 0.08 4.12
C CYS A 31 15.69 -0.44 3.38
N TYR A 32 15.88 -1.28 2.36
CA TYR A 32 14.79 -1.85 1.59
C TYR A 32 14.02 -2.90 2.38
N VAL A 33 12.71 -2.71 2.50
CA VAL A 33 11.80 -3.68 3.12
C VAL A 33 11.06 -4.44 2.02
N PRO A 34 11.42 -5.71 1.77
CA PRO A 34 10.78 -6.48 0.70
C PRO A 34 9.33 -6.80 1.05
N PRO A 35 8.42 -6.78 0.06
CA PRO A 35 7.05 -7.25 0.25
C PRO A 35 7.03 -8.75 0.56
N LEU A 36 5.92 -9.24 1.10
CA LEU A 36 5.68 -10.67 1.19
C LEU A 36 5.51 -11.24 -0.21
N VAL A 37 6.42 -12.14 -0.60
CA VAL A 37 6.48 -12.73 -1.95
C VAL A 37 5.13 -13.31 -2.39
N LEU A 38 4.43 -13.99 -1.49
CA LEU A 38 3.15 -14.62 -1.81
C LEU A 38 2.04 -13.58 -1.99
N ASP A 39 2.04 -12.53 -1.18
CA ASP A 39 1.05 -11.46 -1.27
C ASP A 39 1.20 -10.70 -2.58
N GLU A 40 2.43 -10.32 -2.98
CA GLU A 40 2.65 -9.61 -4.25
C GLU A 40 2.31 -10.49 -5.46
N ILE A 41 2.59 -11.81 -5.40
CA ILE A 41 2.13 -12.75 -6.42
C ILE A 41 0.60 -12.78 -6.50
N ASP A 42 -0.09 -12.84 -5.37
CA ASP A 42 -1.55 -12.89 -5.32
C ASP A 42 -2.15 -11.55 -5.78
N THR A 43 -1.56 -10.39 -5.42
CA THR A 43 -1.93 -9.05 -5.90
C THR A 43 -1.85 -8.94 -7.43
N LEU A 44 -0.81 -9.49 -8.05
CA LEU A 44 -0.61 -9.47 -9.50
C LEU A 44 -1.38 -10.57 -10.25
N SER A 45 -2.07 -11.45 -9.54
CA SER A 45 -2.80 -12.59 -10.12
C SER A 45 -4.26 -12.27 -10.41
N PRO A 46 -4.71 -12.27 -11.69
CA PRO A 46 -6.13 -12.06 -12.02
C PRO A 46 -7.07 -13.10 -11.39
N LYS A 47 -6.56 -14.25 -10.97
CA LYS A 47 -7.35 -15.31 -10.33
C LYS A 47 -7.54 -15.07 -8.83
N LYS A 48 -6.69 -14.24 -8.23
CA LYS A 48 -6.65 -14.05 -6.78
C LYS A 48 -7.10 -12.66 -6.35
N ASN A 49 -6.68 -11.64 -7.08
CA ASN A 49 -6.97 -10.25 -6.74
C ASN A 49 -8.30 -9.80 -7.35
N PRO A 50 -9.31 -9.50 -6.51
CA PRO A 50 -10.61 -8.99 -6.98
C PRO A 50 -10.53 -7.60 -7.62
N ALA A 51 -9.41 -6.88 -7.51
CA ALA A 51 -9.22 -5.62 -8.23
C ALA A 51 -9.31 -5.79 -9.75
N PHE A 52 -9.03 -6.98 -10.28
CA PHE A 52 -9.20 -7.29 -11.71
C PHE A 52 -10.66 -7.31 -12.18
N ASP A 53 -11.64 -7.27 -11.28
CA ASP A 53 -13.06 -7.10 -11.67
C ASP A 53 -13.30 -5.69 -12.24
N VAL A 54 -12.51 -4.70 -11.80
CA VAL A 54 -12.65 -3.29 -12.18
C VAL A 54 -11.40 -2.72 -12.85
N CYS A 55 -10.28 -3.43 -12.84
CA CYS A 55 -9.02 -3.04 -13.44
C CYS A 55 -8.64 -3.96 -14.58
N ARG A 56 -7.93 -3.40 -15.57
CA ARG A 56 -7.18 -4.16 -16.58
C ARG A 56 -5.70 -3.92 -16.35
N ALA A 57 -4.90 -4.97 -16.30
CA ALA A 57 -3.47 -4.80 -16.10
C ALA A 57 -2.65 -5.72 -17.00
N LYS A 58 -1.44 -5.27 -17.32
CA LYS A 58 -0.46 -6.03 -18.09
C LYS A 58 0.94 -5.74 -17.55
N SER A 59 1.63 -6.80 -17.14
CA SER A 59 2.98 -6.72 -16.61
C SER A 59 4.01 -7.06 -17.69
N PHE A 60 5.18 -6.44 -17.61
CA PHE A 60 6.28 -6.61 -18.55
C PHE A 60 7.60 -6.77 -17.81
N MET A 61 8.50 -7.58 -18.38
CA MET A 61 9.88 -7.68 -17.94
C MET A 61 10.83 -7.22 -19.05
N ALA A 62 11.81 -6.42 -18.67
CA ALA A 62 12.94 -6.08 -19.52
C ALA A 62 14.10 -7.04 -19.31
N TYR A 63 14.77 -7.39 -20.40
CA TYR A 63 16.00 -8.16 -20.41
C TYR A 63 17.06 -7.38 -21.19
N LYS A 64 18.25 -7.22 -20.62
CA LYS A 64 19.43 -6.70 -21.30
C LYS A 64 20.46 -7.84 -21.44
N ASP A 65 20.83 -8.14 -22.66
CA ASP A 65 21.73 -9.27 -22.99
C ASP A 65 21.29 -10.59 -22.34
N GLY A 66 19.97 -10.87 -22.36
CA GLY A 66 19.38 -12.07 -21.81
C GLY A 66 19.23 -12.11 -20.28
N ARG A 67 19.68 -11.08 -19.56
CA ARG A 67 19.53 -10.98 -18.09
C ARG A 67 18.37 -10.08 -17.72
N PRO A 68 17.57 -10.42 -16.70
CA PRO A 68 16.52 -9.52 -16.19
C PRO A 68 17.11 -8.17 -15.81
N ALA A 69 16.51 -7.09 -16.31
CA ALA A 69 17.00 -5.72 -16.15
C ALA A 69 15.92 -4.74 -15.66
N GLY A 70 14.63 -5.12 -15.74
CA GLY A 70 13.56 -4.30 -15.22
C GLY A 70 12.21 -5.00 -15.25
N ARG A 71 11.26 -4.44 -14.50
CA ARG A 71 9.86 -4.86 -14.46
C ARG A 71 8.96 -3.63 -14.39
N ILE A 72 7.75 -3.73 -14.90
CA ILE A 72 6.71 -2.70 -14.80
C ILE A 72 5.34 -3.32 -15.04
N THR A 73 4.32 -2.81 -14.36
CA THR A 73 2.92 -3.17 -14.59
C THR A 73 2.13 -1.95 -15.03
N ALA A 74 1.48 -2.04 -16.19
CA ALA A 74 0.51 -1.09 -16.68
C ALA A 74 -0.87 -1.45 -16.11
N ILE A 75 -1.61 -0.47 -15.56
CA ILE A 75 -2.90 -0.68 -14.90
C ILE A 75 -3.89 0.37 -15.38
N ILE A 76 -5.09 -0.05 -15.78
CA ILE A 76 -6.21 0.83 -16.09
C ILE A 76 -7.30 0.56 -15.06
N ASN A 77 -7.55 1.52 -14.19
CA ASN A 77 -8.64 1.44 -13.22
C ASN A 77 -9.89 2.08 -13.80
N ASN A 78 -10.83 1.25 -14.25
CA ASN A 78 -12.05 1.72 -14.93
C ASN A 78 -12.99 2.51 -14.00
N VAL A 79 -12.98 2.22 -12.69
CA VAL A 79 -13.81 2.94 -11.71
C VAL A 79 -13.30 4.36 -11.53
N VAL A 80 -11.98 4.52 -11.32
CA VAL A 80 -11.34 5.83 -11.18
C VAL A 80 -11.48 6.64 -12.46
N ASN A 81 -11.20 6.05 -13.62
CA ASN A 81 -11.33 6.73 -14.91
C ASN A 81 -12.77 7.20 -15.18
N SER A 82 -13.76 6.37 -14.87
CA SER A 82 -15.18 6.74 -15.02
C SER A 82 -15.61 7.83 -14.04
N ARG A 83 -15.19 7.72 -12.78
CA ARG A 83 -15.51 8.69 -11.72
C ARG A 83 -14.94 10.08 -12.06
N ASN A 84 -13.67 10.12 -12.45
CA ASN A 84 -12.94 11.35 -12.70
C ASN A 84 -13.11 11.85 -14.15
N LYS A 85 -13.78 11.07 -15.02
CA LYS A 85 -13.97 11.35 -16.46
C LYS A 85 -12.64 11.55 -17.19
N VAL A 86 -11.65 10.71 -16.88
CA VAL A 86 -10.32 10.73 -17.48
C VAL A 86 -10.05 9.43 -18.26
N LYS A 87 -9.03 9.44 -19.09
CA LYS A 87 -8.48 8.28 -19.80
C LYS A 87 -7.05 8.07 -19.37
N GLU A 88 -6.89 7.64 -18.14
CA GLU A 88 -5.62 7.56 -17.43
C GLU A 88 -5.11 6.14 -17.34
N LEU A 89 -3.86 5.95 -17.68
CA LEU A 89 -3.07 4.74 -17.43
C LEU A 89 -2.25 4.95 -16.16
N ARG A 90 -2.28 3.99 -15.26
CA ARG A 90 -1.34 3.91 -14.15
C ARG A 90 -0.17 3.01 -14.51
N PHE A 91 1.03 3.33 -14.03
CA PHE A 91 2.13 2.38 -13.95
C PHE A 91 2.50 2.13 -12.49
N GLY A 92 2.83 0.88 -12.16
CA GLY A 92 3.24 0.50 -10.81
C GLY A 92 4.05 -0.79 -10.82
N PHE A 93 4.41 -1.30 -9.64
CA PHE A 93 5.28 -2.47 -9.51
C PHE A 93 6.52 -2.36 -10.42
N VAL A 94 7.12 -1.17 -10.42
CA VAL A 94 8.18 -0.78 -11.33
C VAL A 94 9.53 -0.82 -10.65
N ASP A 95 10.45 -1.59 -11.23
CA ASP A 95 11.85 -1.64 -10.82
C ASP A 95 12.74 -1.81 -12.03
N PHE A 96 13.88 -1.14 -12.06
CA PHE A 96 14.83 -1.22 -13.16
C PHE A 96 16.26 -0.91 -12.71
N ILE A 97 17.23 -1.43 -13.45
CA ILE A 97 18.65 -1.06 -13.28
C ILE A 97 18.86 0.35 -13.83
N ASP A 98 19.94 1.00 -13.38
CA ASP A 98 20.36 2.32 -13.89
C ASP A 98 20.88 2.22 -15.32
N ASP A 99 19.96 2.25 -16.29
CA ASP A 99 20.27 2.06 -17.71
C ASP A 99 19.16 2.69 -18.59
N ASP A 100 19.52 3.73 -19.35
CA ASP A 100 18.59 4.49 -20.19
C ASP A 100 17.82 3.62 -21.18
N GLU A 101 18.51 2.68 -21.88
CA GLU A 101 17.87 1.84 -22.88
C GLU A 101 16.80 0.92 -22.28
N VAL A 102 17.06 0.42 -21.05
CA VAL A 102 16.11 -0.44 -20.32
C VAL A 102 14.89 0.37 -19.89
N VAL A 103 15.11 1.55 -19.32
CA VAL A 103 14.02 2.42 -18.84
C VAL A 103 13.17 2.90 -19.99
N ASP A 104 13.78 3.41 -21.05
CA ASP A 104 13.07 3.88 -22.25
C ASP A 104 12.22 2.75 -22.87
N ALA A 105 12.78 1.55 -23.00
CA ALA A 105 12.05 0.41 -23.56
C ALA A 105 10.86 -0.01 -22.70
N LEU A 106 11.00 -0.01 -21.35
CA LEU A 106 9.92 -0.35 -20.41
C LEU A 106 8.78 0.66 -20.53
N PHE A 107 9.08 1.95 -20.36
CA PHE A 107 8.06 2.99 -20.36
C PHE A 107 7.40 3.14 -21.74
N LYS A 108 8.18 3.11 -22.83
CA LYS A 108 7.62 3.09 -24.19
C LYS A 108 6.63 1.93 -24.36
N THR A 109 6.95 0.74 -23.87
CA THR A 109 6.05 -0.42 -23.97
C THR A 109 4.73 -0.21 -23.23
N VAL A 110 4.79 0.38 -22.04
CA VAL A 110 3.60 0.69 -21.22
C VAL A 110 2.76 1.77 -21.88
N GLU A 111 3.39 2.85 -22.37
CA GLU A 111 2.71 3.92 -23.10
C GLU A 111 2.04 3.42 -24.38
N ASP A 112 2.77 2.61 -25.18
CA ASP A 112 2.22 2.05 -26.42
C ASP A 112 1.02 1.13 -26.12
N TRP A 113 1.11 0.31 -25.06
CA TRP A 113 -0.04 -0.48 -24.63
C TRP A 113 -1.20 0.42 -24.20
N GLY A 114 -0.94 1.47 -23.41
CA GLY A 114 -1.96 2.44 -22.98
C GLY A 114 -2.66 3.09 -24.17
N ARG A 115 -1.91 3.53 -25.18
CA ARG A 115 -2.48 4.08 -26.41
C ARG A 115 -3.37 3.09 -27.15
N THR A 116 -3.00 1.80 -27.20
CA THR A 116 -3.88 0.75 -27.78
C THR A 116 -5.16 0.54 -27.01
N GLN A 117 -5.17 0.89 -25.71
CA GLN A 117 -6.36 0.83 -24.84
C GLN A 117 -7.15 2.15 -24.82
N GLY A 118 -6.76 3.15 -25.58
CA GLY A 118 -7.41 4.45 -25.65
C GLY A 118 -7.11 5.38 -24.47
N MET A 119 -6.00 5.15 -23.76
CA MET A 119 -5.56 6.06 -22.69
C MET A 119 -4.81 7.25 -23.27
N GLU A 120 -4.97 8.41 -22.64
CA GLU A 120 -4.44 9.71 -23.09
C GLU A 120 -3.33 10.22 -22.16
N THR A 121 -3.35 9.83 -20.90
CA THR A 121 -2.37 10.22 -19.88
C THR A 121 -1.81 9.00 -19.17
N ILE A 122 -0.62 9.15 -18.57
CA ILE A 122 0.01 8.15 -17.74
C ILE A 122 0.46 8.76 -16.42
N ILE A 123 0.18 8.08 -15.31
CA ILE A 123 0.50 8.52 -13.96
C ILE A 123 1.09 7.35 -13.16
N GLY A 124 1.90 7.65 -12.17
CA GLY A 124 2.45 6.63 -11.27
C GLY A 124 3.77 7.04 -10.61
N PRO A 125 4.33 6.15 -9.84
CA PRO A 125 3.88 4.76 -9.56
C PRO A 125 2.61 4.69 -8.72
N LEU A 126 1.63 3.91 -9.18
CA LEU A 126 0.37 3.64 -8.47
C LEU A 126 -0.05 2.18 -8.71
N GLY A 127 -0.63 1.55 -7.69
CA GLY A 127 -1.16 0.19 -7.78
C GLY A 127 -2.61 0.11 -8.27
N PHE A 128 -3.26 -1.02 -8.00
CA PHE A 128 -4.67 -1.25 -8.28
C PHE A 128 -5.57 -0.39 -7.38
N SER A 129 -5.15 -0.19 -6.14
CA SER A 129 -5.83 0.63 -5.13
C SER A 129 -4.79 1.19 -4.15
N ASP A 130 -5.22 2.05 -3.25
CA ASP A 130 -4.41 2.67 -2.18
C ASP A 130 -3.92 1.65 -1.11
N MET A 131 -4.24 0.37 -1.28
CA MET A 131 -3.67 -0.71 -0.47
C MET A 131 -2.34 -1.22 -1.05
N ASP A 132 -1.99 -0.83 -2.26
CA ASP A 132 -0.70 -1.13 -2.89
C ASP A 132 0.31 -0.01 -2.63
N HIS A 133 1.58 -0.26 -2.91
CA HIS A 133 2.62 0.76 -2.81
C HIS A 133 2.42 1.85 -3.86
N GLU A 134 2.59 3.10 -3.44
CA GLU A 134 2.42 4.28 -4.28
C GLU A 134 3.65 5.20 -4.20
N GLY A 135 3.85 5.96 -5.27
CA GLY A 135 4.90 6.97 -5.34
C GLY A 135 6.28 6.43 -5.65
N MET A 136 7.25 7.33 -5.54
CA MET A 136 8.67 7.10 -5.79
C MET A 136 9.45 7.80 -4.69
N LEU A 137 10.36 7.08 -4.03
CA LEU A 137 11.20 7.65 -2.99
C LEU A 137 12.14 8.70 -3.59
N ILE A 138 12.15 9.90 -3.03
CA ILE A 138 13.00 11.01 -3.46
C ILE A 138 13.90 11.55 -2.34
N ASP A 139 13.58 11.22 -1.08
CA ASP A 139 14.34 11.59 0.11
C ASP A 139 14.23 10.49 1.18
N GLY A 140 15.20 10.39 2.09
CA GLY A 140 15.20 9.37 3.15
C GLY A 140 15.73 8.00 2.69
N PHE A 141 16.59 7.93 1.68
CA PHE A 141 17.19 6.68 1.18
C PHE A 141 17.99 5.89 2.22
N ASP A 142 18.40 6.54 3.30
CA ASP A 142 19.13 5.99 4.45
C ASP A 142 18.19 5.52 5.58
N GLN A 143 16.87 5.68 5.41
CA GLN A 143 15.87 5.27 6.38
C GLN A 143 15.29 3.90 6.03
N ILE A 144 15.12 3.05 7.04
CA ILE A 144 14.42 1.77 6.86
C ILE A 144 12.95 2.07 6.61
N GLY A 145 12.43 1.61 5.48
CA GLY A 145 11.03 1.73 5.12
C GLY A 145 10.09 0.91 6.02
N THR A 146 8.80 0.97 5.74
CA THR A 146 7.76 0.15 6.37
C THR A 146 7.18 -0.87 5.38
N ILE A 147 6.27 -1.72 5.84
CA ILE A 147 5.56 -2.65 4.94
C ILE A 147 4.65 -1.91 3.94
N ALA A 148 4.28 -0.67 4.23
CA ALA A 148 3.36 0.12 3.41
C ALA A 148 4.07 1.15 2.51
N THR A 149 5.37 1.39 2.70
CA THR A 149 6.11 2.42 1.97
C THR A 149 6.94 1.85 0.84
N ILE A 150 7.11 2.67 -0.21
CA ILE A 150 7.93 2.33 -1.37
C ILE A 150 9.42 2.53 -1.06
N TYR A 151 10.27 1.77 -1.73
CA TYR A 151 11.70 2.02 -1.82
C TYR A 151 12.17 1.88 -3.26
N ASN A 152 13.03 2.79 -3.70
CA ASN A 152 13.74 2.73 -4.97
C ASN A 152 15.12 3.40 -4.84
N TYR A 153 15.99 3.19 -5.81
CA TYR A 153 17.28 3.88 -5.84
C TYR A 153 17.16 5.36 -6.28
N PRO A 154 18.12 6.22 -5.90
CA PRO A 154 18.08 7.65 -6.21
C PRO A 154 18.00 8.00 -7.69
N TYR A 155 18.49 7.13 -8.59
CA TYR A 155 18.50 7.38 -10.03
C TYR A 155 17.11 7.37 -10.69
N TYR A 156 16.07 6.86 -9.99
CA TYR A 156 14.72 6.74 -10.56
C TYR A 156 14.13 8.08 -10.99
N ALA A 157 14.17 9.08 -10.10
CA ALA A 157 13.63 10.41 -10.39
C ALA A 157 14.32 11.06 -11.61
N GLY A 158 15.65 10.92 -11.72
CA GLY A 158 16.40 11.43 -12.87
C GLY A 158 15.98 10.79 -14.21
N HIS A 159 15.70 9.48 -14.24
CA HIS A 159 15.15 8.83 -15.42
C HIS A 159 13.75 9.34 -15.78
N MET A 160 12.88 9.58 -14.79
CA MET A 160 11.54 10.14 -15.03
C MET A 160 11.64 11.53 -15.66
N GLU A 161 12.44 12.41 -15.09
CA GLU A 161 12.67 13.77 -15.60
C GLU A 161 13.26 13.74 -17.01
N ARG A 162 14.25 12.88 -17.27
CA ARG A 162 14.88 12.69 -18.59
C ARG A 162 13.85 12.28 -19.65
N MET A 163 12.89 11.42 -19.29
CA MET A 163 11.80 11.00 -20.21
C MET A 163 10.68 12.03 -20.34
N GLY A 164 10.75 13.17 -19.65
CA GLY A 164 9.74 14.23 -19.70
C GLY A 164 8.55 14.04 -18.76
N TYR A 165 8.64 13.13 -17.81
CA TYR A 165 7.66 13.03 -16.73
C TYR A 165 7.86 14.20 -15.75
N THR A 166 6.76 14.69 -15.20
CA THR A 166 6.76 15.78 -14.23
C THR A 166 6.19 15.28 -12.90
N LYS A 167 6.69 15.84 -11.81
CA LYS A 167 6.16 15.56 -10.49
C LYS A 167 4.74 16.12 -10.35
N ASP A 168 3.83 15.31 -9.84
CA ASP A 168 2.43 15.67 -9.64
C ASP A 168 2.11 15.96 -8.18
N ILE A 169 2.49 15.06 -7.26
CA ILE A 169 2.25 15.21 -5.83
C ILE A 169 3.42 14.69 -5.00
N ASP A 170 3.50 15.14 -3.76
CA ASP A 170 4.39 14.58 -2.74
C ASP A 170 3.58 13.88 -1.65
N TRP A 171 4.00 12.68 -1.25
CA TRP A 171 3.63 12.03 0.01
C TRP A 171 4.77 12.15 1.00
N VAL A 172 4.43 12.35 2.27
CA VAL A 172 5.41 12.45 3.35
C VAL A 172 5.15 11.40 4.42
N GLU A 173 6.22 10.77 4.89
CA GLU A 173 6.20 9.86 6.02
C GLU A 173 6.82 10.55 7.24
N TYR A 174 6.17 10.41 8.41
CA TYR A 174 6.65 10.98 9.66
C TYR A 174 7.05 9.90 10.65
N ARG A 175 8.25 10.02 11.19
CA ARG A 175 8.67 9.28 12.36
C ARG A 175 8.41 10.11 13.61
N ILE A 176 7.47 9.65 14.45
CA ILE A 176 7.05 10.36 15.66
C ILE A 176 7.58 9.63 16.89
N LYS A 177 8.21 10.37 17.81
CA LYS A 177 8.57 9.81 19.11
C LYS A 177 7.33 9.82 20.01
N ILE A 178 6.91 8.62 20.44
CA ILE A 178 5.78 8.49 21.38
C ILE A 178 6.22 9.00 22.75
N PRO A 179 5.47 9.92 23.39
CA PRO A 179 5.77 10.40 24.73
C PRO A 179 5.54 9.30 25.77
N GLU A 180 6.22 9.36 26.92
CA GLU A 180 6.07 8.38 28.02
C GLU A 180 4.66 8.34 28.61
N SER A 181 3.95 9.44 28.52
CA SER A 181 2.55 9.55 28.96
C SER A 181 1.76 10.44 28.00
N ILE A 182 0.46 10.17 27.89
CA ILE A 182 -0.44 11.03 27.12
C ILE A 182 -0.51 12.40 27.78
N PRO A 183 -0.18 13.49 27.06
CA PRO A 183 -0.28 14.84 27.64
C PRO A 183 -1.72 15.16 28.05
N ASP A 184 -1.91 15.76 29.22
CA ASP A 184 -3.23 16.10 29.78
C ASP A 184 -4.15 16.85 28.82
N LYS A 185 -3.58 17.68 27.95
CA LYS A 185 -4.33 18.40 26.91
C LYS A 185 -5.10 17.44 26.00
N TYR A 186 -4.47 16.35 25.55
CA TYR A 186 -5.11 15.38 24.64
C TYR A 186 -6.14 14.53 25.34
N ALA A 187 -5.85 14.08 26.59
CA ALA A 187 -6.81 13.36 27.42
C ALA A 187 -8.07 14.20 27.68
N ARG A 188 -7.91 15.51 27.96
CA ARG A 188 -9.02 16.45 28.14
C ARG A 188 -9.83 16.62 26.86
N ILE A 189 -9.19 16.81 25.71
CA ILE A 189 -9.87 16.93 24.41
C ILE A 189 -10.66 15.65 24.14
N ALA A 190 -10.06 14.47 24.31
CA ALA A 190 -10.73 13.20 24.11
C ALA A 190 -12.01 13.09 24.98
N GLN A 191 -11.94 13.49 26.26
CA GLN A 191 -13.11 13.44 27.17
C GLN A 191 -14.21 14.42 26.72
N ILE A 192 -13.86 15.64 26.31
CA ILE A 192 -14.82 16.64 25.80
C ILE A 192 -15.51 16.11 24.54
N VAL A 193 -14.74 15.61 23.57
CA VAL A 193 -15.26 15.08 22.30
C VAL A 193 -16.18 13.89 22.54
N LYS A 194 -15.75 12.95 23.38
CA LYS A 194 -16.53 11.78 23.79
C LYS A 194 -17.90 12.17 24.33
N THR A 195 -17.95 13.13 25.25
CA THR A 195 -19.21 13.57 25.87
C THR A 195 -20.06 14.37 24.89
N LYS A 196 -19.43 15.33 24.17
CA LYS A 196 -20.14 16.24 23.27
C LYS A 196 -20.88 15.51 22.13
N TYR A 197 -20.25 14.49 21.57
CA TYR A 197 -20.78 13.76 20.42
C TYR A 197 -21.33 12.38 20.80
N ASN A 198 -21.41 12.05 22.08
CA ASN A 198 -21.86 10.74 22.61
C ASN A 198 -21.13 9.55 21.95
N LEU A 199 -19.80 9.67 21.85
CA LEU A 199 -18.95 8.66 21.22
C LEU A 199 -18.39 7.70 22.27
N ARG A 200 -18.07 6.47 21.87
CA ARG A 200 -17.42 5.49 22.73
C ARG A 200 -16.38 4.67 21.97
N SER A 201 -15.34 4.26 22.67
CA SER A 201 -14.38 3.29 22.16
C SER A 201 -14.94 1.87 22.30
N VAL A 202 -14.72 1.03 21.28
CA VAL A 202 -15.15 -0.37 21.27
C VAL A 202 -14.02 -1.26 21.74
N PRO A 203 -14.21 -2.05 22.82
CA PRO A 203 -13.22 -3.04 23.24
C PRO A 203 -13.20 -4.22 22.27
N LEU A 204 -12.13 -4.33 21.46
CA LEU A 204 -11.97 -5.38 20.46
C LEU A 204 -11.37 -6.64 21.07
N LYS A 205 -12.19 -7.62 21.43
CA LYS A 205 -11.76 -8.86 22.13
C LYS A 205 -11.72 -10.11 21.24
N SER A 206 -12.40 -10.11 20.11
CA SER A 206 -12.52 -11.28 19.23
C SER A 206 -12.42 -10.87 17.77
N ARG A 207 -11.47 -11.47 17.05
CA ARG A 207 -11.33 -11.27 15.59
C ARG A 207 -12.58 -11.68 14.82
N LYS A 208 -13.24 -12.76 15.27
CA LYS A 208 -14.50 -13.22 14.66
C LYS A 208 -15.57 -12.13 14.74
N ILE A 209 -15.78 -11.57 15.94
CA ILE A 209 -16.77 -10.50 16.15
C ILE A 209 -16.40 -9.26 15.35
N VAL A 210 -15.11 -8.88 15.32
CA VAL A 210 -14.65 -7.72 14.52
C VAL A 210 -14.94 -7.93 13.05
N LYS A 211 -14.64 -9.13 12.52
CA LYS A 211 -14.94 -9.46 11.12
C LYS A 211 -16.43 -9.39 10.81
N GLU A 212 -17.24 -10.11 11.59
CA GLU A 212 -18.66 -10.26 11.32
C GLU A 212 -19.46 -8.95 11.51
N ARG A 213 -19.09 -8.14 12.51
CA ARG A 213 -19.85 -6.93 12.87
C ARG A 213 -19.32 -5.66 12.20
N TYR A 214 -18.01 -5.53 12.08
CA TYR A 214 -17.36 -4.29 11.71
C TYR A 214 -16.53 -4.37 10.43
N GLY A 215 -16.19 -5.56 9.93
CA GLY A 215 -15.27 -5.70 8.79
C GLY A 215 -15.68 -4.90 7.57
N GLN A 216 -16.91 -5.08 7.10
CA GLN A 216 -17.45 -4.33 5.96
C GLN A 216 -17.61 -2.83 6.28
N ALA A 217 -18.14 -2.50 7.47
CA ALA A 217 -18.39 -1.11 7.86
C ALA A 217 -17.08 -0.30 7.98
N LEU A 218 -15.99 -0.94 8.43
CA LEU A 218 -14.68 -0.32 8.55
C LEU A 218 -14.15 0.12 7.18
N PHE A 219 -14.19 -0.75 6.17
CA PHE A 219 -13.71 -0.40 4.83
C PHE A 219 -14.65 0.56 4.10
N LYS A 220 -15.96 0.52 4.39
CA LYS A 220 -16.90 1.55 3.91
C LYS A 220 -16.56 2.92 4.48
N LEU A 221 -16.19 2.99 5.78
CA LEU A 221 -15.69 4.23 6.37
C LEU A 221 -14.40 4.70 5.68
N ILE A 222 -13.46 3.80 5.36
CA ILE A 222 -12.24 4.14 4.62
C ILE A 222 -12.60 4.70 3.24
N ASN A 223 -13.48 4.03 2.48
CA ASN A 223 -13.96 4.50 1.18
C ASN A 223 -14.56 5.92 1.25
N GLU A 224 -15.30 6.21 2.32
CA GLU A 224 -15.93 7.52 2.53
C GLU A 224 -14.89 8.58 2.94
N ALA A 225 -14.04 8.24 3.92
CA ALA A 225 -13.09 9.17 4.50
C ALA A 225 -11.94 9.54 3.56
N TYR A 226 -11.58 8.63 2.63
CA TYR A 226 -10.47 8.81 1.69
C TYR A 226 -10.92 9.25 0.30
N SER A 227 -12.22 9.46 0.11
CA SER A 227 -12.80 9.77 -1.21
C SER A 227 -12.15 10.95 -1.93
N ASP A 228 -11.66 11.92 -1.18
CA ASP A 228 -11.05 13.16 -1.71
C ASP A 228 -9.52 13.11 -1.74
N LEU A 229 -8.91 11.98 -1.35
CA LEU A 229 -7.45 11.84 -1.42
C LEU A 229 -6.99 11.65 -2.87
N TYR A 230 -5.78 12.13 -3.14
CA TYR A 230 -5.15 11.98 -4.44
C TYR A 230 -4.98 10.51 -4.82
N GLY A 231 -5.32 10.17 -6.06
CA GLY A 231 -5.17 8.79 -6.57
C GLY A 231 -6.19 7.79 -6.02
N PHE A 232 -7.04 8.18 -5.07
CA PHE A 232 -7.96 7.28 -4.37
C PHE A 232 -8.80 6.40 -5.31
N SER A 233 -8.77 5.10 -5.02
CA SER A 233 -9.54 4.08 -5.71
C SER A 233 -10.56 3.43 -4.77
N PRO A 234 -11.88 3.69 -4.93
CA PRO A 234 -12.87 3.09 -4.05
C PRO A 234 -12.86 1.56 -4.17
N LEU A 235 -12.84 0.89 -3.02
CA LEU A 235 -12.87 -0.56 -2.93
C LEU A 235 -14.29 -1.08 -3.15
N THR A 236 -14.41 -2.09 -3.99
CA THR A 236 -15.66 -2.86 -4.15
C THR A 236 -15.91 -3.76 -2.93
N ASP A 237 -17.16 -4.19 -2.70
CA ASP A 237 -17.49 -5.10 -1.58
C ASP A 237 -16.62 -6.38 -1.63
N ARG A 238 -16.34 -6.92 -2.82
CA ARG A 238 -15.49 -8.09 -2.99
C ARG A 238 -14.03 -7.84 -2.64
N GLN A 239 -13.50 -6.66 -2.96
CA GLN A 239 -12.16 -6.24 -2.50
C GLN A 239 -12.14 -6.07 -0.98
N ILE A 240 -13.17 -5.49 -0.41
CA ILE A 240 -13.32 -5.34 1.05
C ILE A 240 -13.27 -6.70 1.74
N ASP A 241 -14.08 -7.66 1.29
CA ASP A 241 -14.07 -9.02 1.85
C ASP A 241 -12.69 -9.67 1.75
N HIS A 242 -12.02 -9.51 0.62
CA HIS A 242 -10.67 -10.01 0.41
C HIS A 242 -9.67 -9.40 1.40
N TYR A 243 -9.68 -8.08 1.59
CA TYR A 243 -8.76 -7.40 2.52
C TYR A 243 -9.09 -7.70 3.97
N VAL A 244 -10.36 -7.81 4.34
CA VAL A 244 -10.76 -8.26 5.69
C VAL A 244 -10.19 -9.65 5.97
N ASP A 245 -10.29 -10.59 5.03
CA ASP A 245 -9.79 -11.96 5.19
C ASP A 245 -8.26 -12.01 5.24
N GLN A 246 -7.59 -11.21 4.44
CA GLN A 246 -6.13 -11.19 4.34
C GLN A 246 -5.50 -10.54 5.57
N TYR A 247 -5.98 -9.38 6.00
CA TYR A 247 -5.28 -8.56 7.00
C TYR A 247 -5.75 -8.79 8.42
N LEU A 248 -7.02 -9.14 8.67
CA LEU A 248 -7.53 -9.30 10.04
C LEU A 248 -6.76 -10.38 10.83
N GLY A 249 -6.24 -11.40 10.13
CA GLY A 249 -5.39 -12.44 10.75
C GLY A 249 -4.04 -11.92 11.26
N LEU A 250 -3.50 -10.87 10.66
CA LEU A 250 -2.19 -10.30 10.98
C LEU A 250 -2.27 -9.18 12.02
N ILE A 251 -3.41 -8.47 12.08
CA ILE A 251 -3.58 -7.31 12.97
C ILE A 251 -3.75 -7.76 14.41
N ARG A 252 -3.05 -7.11 15.31
CA ARG A 252 -3.25 -7.22 16.77
C ARG A 252 -4.41 -6.32 17.16
N LEU A 253 -5.44 -6.88 17.80
CA LEU A 253 -6.64 -6.12 18.21
C LEU A 253 -6.36 -5.04 19.24
N ASP A 254 -5.33 -5.20 20.05
CA ASP A 254 -4.84 -4.19 21.00
C ASP A 254 -4.09 -3.01 20.33
N CYS A 255 -3.82 -3.11 19.04
CA CYS A 255 -3.25 -2.05 18.20
C CYS A 255 -4.31 -1.41 17.28
N VAL A 256 -5.59 -1.70 17.50
CA VAL A 256 -6.72 -1.11 16.75
C VAL A 256 -7.58 -0.28 17.69
N SER A 257 -7.76 0.99 17.37
CA SER A 257 -8.72 1.88 18.04
C SER A 257 -9.96 2.02 17.14
N MET A 258 -11.14 1.76 17.69
CA MET A 258 -12.40 1.90 16.99
C MET A 258 -13.37 2.72 17.82
N ILE A 259 -13.90 3.78 17.23
CA ILE A 259 -14.83 4.70 17.85
C ILE A 259 -16.17 4.58 17.15
N VAL A 260 -17.24 4.46 17.94
CA VAL A 260 -18.61 4.39 17.46
C VAL A 260 -19.49 5.44 18.11
N ASP A 261 -20.59 5.75 17.47
CA ASP A 261 -21.64 6.63 17.99
C ASP A 261 -22.67 5.88 18.87
N SER A 262 -23.78 6.55 19.20
CA SER A 262 -24.88 5.98 19.99
C SER A 262 -25.64 4.86 19.28
N ASN A 263 -25.60 4.80 17.96
CA ASN A 263 -26.25 3.77 17.14
C ASN A 263 -25.33 2.57 16.88
N ASP A 264 -24.10 2.59 17.42
CA ASP A 264 -23.05 1.61 17.17
C ASP A 264 -22.47 1.68 15.74
N ASP A 265 -22.65 2.80 15.04
CA ASP A 265 -22.03 3.05 13.76
C ASP A 265 -20.59 3.51 13.94
N ILE A 266 -19.67 3.01 13.08
CA ILE A 266 -18.25 3.39 13.14
C ILE A 266 -18.09 4.85 12.72
N VAL A 267 -17.52 5.65 13.61
CA VAL A 267 -17.21 7.08 13.39
C VAL A 267 -15.73 7.27 13.05
N ALA A 268 -14.87 6.50 13.68
CA ALA A 268 -13.44 6.59 13.45
C ALA A 268 -12.74 5.28 13.73
N VAL A 269 -11.62 5.06 13.06
CA VAL A 269 -10.75 3.91 13.24
C VAL A 269 -9.29 4.34 13.12
N GLY A 270 -8.44 3.73 13.94
CA GLY A 270 -6.99 3.76 13.80
C GLY A 270 -6.45 2.35 13.83
N ILE A 271 -5.68 1.97 12.83
CA ILE A 271 -5.05 0.65 12.73
C ILE A 271 -3.55 0.84 12.74
N SER A 272 -2.91 0.29 13.75
CA SER A 272 -1.46 0.26 13.87
C SER A 272 -0.97 -1.18 14.03
N MET A 273 0.32 -1.39 13.83
CA MET A 273 0.94 -2.71 13.95
C MET A 273 2.39 -2.57 14.41
N PRO A 274 2.90 -3.46 15.26
CA PRO A 274 4.34 -3.57 15.48
C PRO A 274 5.06 -3.70 14.13
N SER A 275 6.10 -2.89 13.90
CA SER A 275 6.78 -2.86 12.59
C SER A 275 7.33 -4.25 12.21
N LEU A 276 6.98 -4.68 11.00
CA LEU A 276 7.46 -5.93 10.41
C LEU A 276 8.77 -5.78 9.65
N SER A 277 9.27 -4.55 9.45
CA SER A 277 10.39 -4.23 8.57
C SER A 277 11.61 -5.10 8.81
N LYS A 278 12.09 -5.18 10.06
CA LYS A 278 13.25 -6.03 10.40
C LYS A 278 13.01 -7.53 10.14
N GLY A 279 11.77 -7.99 10.30
CA GLY A 279 11.38 -9.37 10.03
C GLY A 279 11.35 -9.68 8.53
N LEU A 280 10.81 -8.76 7.73
CA LEU A 280 10.75 -8.85 6.28
C LEU A 280 12.14 -8.79 5.64
N ILE A 281 13.01 -7.88 6.09
CA ILE A 281 14.40 -7.81 5.63
C ILE A 281 15.11 -9.16 5.87
N LYS A 282 15.03 -9.71 7.09
CA LYS A 282 15.68 -10.99 7.45
C LYS A 282 15.11 -12.17 6.66
N SER A 283 13.82 -12.19 6.38
CA SER A 283 13.17 -13.27 5.63
C SER A 283 13.26 -13.06 4.11
N ARG A 284 13.70 -11.87 3.66
CA ARG A 284 13.63 -11.44 2.25
C ARG A 284 12.23 -11.63 1.66
N GLY A 285 11.21 -11.28 2.42
CA GLY A 285 9.80 -11.43 2.04
C GLY A 285 9.28 -12.87 1.96
N LYS A 286 10.10 -13.89 2.30
CA LYS A 286 9.72 -15.30 2.23
C LYS A 286 9.16 -15.77 3.56
N LEU A 287 7.98 -16.43 3.54
CA LEU A 287 7.41 -17.06 4.75
C LEU A 287 8.10 -18.38 5.08
N PHE A 288 8.39 -19.21 4.08
CA PHE A 288 8.96 -20.54 4.28
C PHE A 288 10.41 -20.63 3.80
N PRO A 289 11.26 -21.48 4.44
CA PRO A 289 10.91 -22.36 5.58
C PRO A 289 10.87 -21.67 6.94
N THR A 290 11.59 -20.56 7.18
CA THR A 290 11.82 -19.97 8.51
C THR A 290 11.36 -18.52 8.65
N GLY A 291 10.97 -17.86 7.56
CA GLY A 291 10.62 -16.44 7.55
C GLY A 291 9.43 -16.10 8.47
N TRP A 292 8.44 -17.00 8.55
CA TRP A 292 7.30 -16.84 9.45
C TRP A 292 7.72 -16.68 10.93
N ILE A 293 8.85 -17.26 11.35
CA ILE A 293 9.38 -17.12 12.72
C ILE A 293 9.80 -15.66 12.96
N HIS A 294 10.48 -15.03 11.98
CA HIS A 294 10.91 -13.64 12.09
C HIS A 294 9.72 -12.70 12.18
N LEU A 295 8.68 -12.95 11.38
CA LEU A 295 7.45 -12.15 11.41
C LEU A 295 6.66 -12.34 12.69
N LEU A 296 6.51 -13.57 13.18
CA LEU A 296 5.85 -13.82 14.47
C LEU A 296 6.62 -13.18 15.65
N LYS A 297 7.95 -13.19 15.63
CA LYS A 297 8.76 -12.48 16.63
C LYS A 297 8.52 -10.97 16.58
N ALA A 298 8.41 -10.38 15.38
CA ALA A 298 8.10 -8.97 15.22
C ALA A 298 6.70 -8.62 15.74
N LEU A 299 5.70 -9.43 15.39
CA LEU A 299 4.31 -9.22 15.81
C LEU A 299 4.07 -9.41 17.32
N LYS A 300 4.72 -10.41 17.93
CA LYS A 300 4.48 -10.79 19.34
C LYS A 300 5.51 -10.25 20.31
N GLY A 301 6.66 -9.81 19.79
CA GLY A 301 7.76 -9.27 20.60
C GLY A 301 7.50 -7.86 21.11
N LYS A 302 8.40 -7.36 21.95
CA LYS A 302 8.47 -5.93 22.25
C LYS A 302 9.01 -5.21 21.04
N SER A 303 8.18 -4.41 20.38
CA SER A 303 8.60 -3.55 19.27
C SER A 303 8.86 -2.14 19.78
N GLU A 304 9.97 -1.56 19.34
CA GLU A 304 10.28 -0.15 19.60
C GLU A 304 9.64 0.77 18.54
N VAL A 305 9.14 0.18 17.45
CA VAL A 305 8.52 0.90 16.33
C VAL A 305 7.15 0.30 16.05
N VAL A 306 6.17 1.18 15.89
CA VAL A 306 4.81 0.84 15.51
C VAL A 306 4.48 1.59 14.23
N ASP A 307 4.07 0.87 13.21
CA ASP A 307 3.61 1.46 11.95
C ASP A 307 2.12 1.82 12.09
N LEU A 308 1.77 3.07 11.85
CA LEU A 308 0.39 3.54 11.78
C LEU A 308 -0.08 3.38 10.33
N LEU A 309 -0.86 2.34 10.08
CA LEU A 309 -1.22 1.92 8.74
C LEU A 309 -2.42 2.68 8.17
N LEU A 310 -3.50 2.78 8.94
CA LEU A 310 -4.74 3.40 8.50
C LEU A 310 -5.34 4.24 9.62
N VAL A 311 -5.76 5.46 9.29
CA VAL A 311 -6.54 6.32 10.19
C VAL A 311 -7.68 6.93 9.39
N ALA A 312 -8.90 6.63 9.77
CA ALA A 312 -10.08 7.19 9.12
C ALA A 312 -11.03 7.81 10.14
N VAL A 313 -11.56 8.96 9.81
CA VAL A 313 -12.63 9.65 10.56
C VAL A 313 -13.72 9.99 9.56
N LYS A 314 -14.96 9.63 9.88
CA LYS A 314 -16.14 9.89 9.06
C LYS A 314 -16.19 11.39 8.71
N PRO A 315 -16.44 11.80 7.45
CA PRO A 315 -16.34 13.20 7.01
C PRO A 315 -17.07 14.20 7.92
N GLU A 316 -18.28 13.86 8.36
CA GLU A 316 -19.07 14.68 9.26
C GLU A 316 -18.46 14.90 10.66
N TYR A 317 -17.48 14.07 11.05
CA TYR A 317 -16.75 14.17 12.32
C TYR A 317 -15.33 14.68 12.17
N GLN A 318 -14.87 14.94 10.96
CA GLN A 318 -13.57 15.54 10.71
C GLN A 318 -13.51 16.96 11.28
N ASN A 319 -12.31 17.43 11.63
CA ASN A 319 -12.06 18.73 12.27
C ASN A 319 -12.78 18.95 13.62
N LYS A 320 -13.38 17.91 14.23
CA LYS A 320 -14.06 17.96 15.52
C LYS A 320 -13.24 17.37 16.68
N GLY A 321 -11.97 17.06 16.43
CA GLY A 321 -11.06 16.51 17.44
C GLY A 321 -11.24 15.02 17.75
N VAL A 322 -12.00 14.27 16.93
CA VAL A 322 -12.26 12.84 17.11
C VAL A 322 -10.98 12.01 17.05
N ASN A 323 -9.97 12.47 16.32
CA ASN A 323 -8.65 11.84 16.31
C ASN A 323 -8.02 11.72 17.71
N ALA A 324 -8.34 12.61 18.65
CA ALA A 324 -7.88 12.49 20.04
C ALA A 324 -8.41 11.21 20.72
N LEU A 325 -9.56 10.67 20.31
CA LEU A 325 -10.09 9.41 20.81
C LEU A 325 -9.36 8.19 20.23
N ILE A 326 -8.81 8.31 19.03
CA ILE A 326 -8.05 7.23 18.38
C ILE A 326 -6.72 7.01 19.09
N PHE A 327 -6.07 8.09 19.54
CA PHE A 327 -4.74 8.08 20.13
C PHE A 327 -4.73 8.15 21.68
N ASN A 328 -5.89 8.10 22.32
CA ASN A 328 -6.03 8.07 23.77
C ASN A 328 -6.22 6.62 24.25
#